data_32c080aa00dd923e6fbabce95f0ab81e
#
_entry.id   32c080aa00dd923e6fbabce95f0ab81e
#
_cell.length_a   1.000
_cell.length_b   1.000
_cell.length_c   1.000
_cell.angle_alpha   90.00
_cell.angle_beta   90.00
_cell.angle_gamma   90.00
#
_symmetry.space_group_name_H-M   'P 1'
#
loop_
_entity.id
_entity.type
_entity.pdbx_description
1 polymer ?
#
loop_
_entity_poly.entity_id
_entity_poly.type
_entity_poly.pdbx_seq_one_letter_code
_entity_poly.pdbx_strand_id
1 'polypeptide(L)'
;LQQKASEANIKIAKAGYYPTLSLLGGYTALDLKDIITVKYAMNFGVGLSYDLSGILKNNSHVKEAESKAMEVKNSEALLSDRIKVEVQKSIEDYDLAINQSVVYEEALQQAAENYRLVKDKFDNGLSDTNDLVEADVEHLNAKIQTALSKATIIQKYYELLSVSGQLSQSFNLSKI
;
A
#
# COMPACT_ATOMS: atom_id res chain seq x y z
N LEU A 1 10.10 -5.97 -8.17
CA LEU A 1 10.21 -7.45 -8.22
C LEU A 1 9.36 -8.03 -9.34
N GLN A 2 8.09 -7.64 -9.49
CA GLN A 2 7.19 -8.14 -10.54
C GLN A 2 7.70 -7.81 -11.95
N GLN A 3 8.23 -6.62 -12.19
CA GLN A 3 8.82 -6.24 -13.47
C GLN A 3 9.97 -7.18 -13.87
N LYS A 4 10.91 -7.44 -12.95
CA LYS A 4 12.02 -8.39 -13.20
C LYS A 4 11.53 -9.81 -13.49
N ALA A 5 10.46 -10.24 -12.81
CA ALA A 5 9.85 -11.54 -13.07
C ALA A 5 9.20 -11.61 -14.45
N SER A 6 8.49 -10.56 -14.89
CA SER A 6 7.88 -10.52 -16.22
C SER A 6 8.93 -10.46 -17.34
N GLU A 7 10.04 -9.74 -17.16
CA GLU A 7 11.17 -9.75 -18.08
C GLU A 7 11.84 -11.13 -18.18
N ALA A 8 11.96 -11.85 -17.05
CA ALA A 8 12.46 -13.22 -17.05
C ALA A 8 11.51 -14.17 -17.81
N ASN A 9 10.20 -13.99 -17.67
CA ASN A 9 9.20 -14.77 -18.40
C ASN A 9 9.29 -14.56 -19.92
N ILE A 10 9.60 -13.35 -20.40
CA ILE A 10 9.87 -13.11 -21.83
C ILE A 10 11.09 -13.92 -22.28
N LYS A 11 12.16 -13.96 -21.46
CA LYS A 11 13.36 -14.75 -21.81
C LYS A 11 13.05 -16.25 -21.84
N ILE A 12 12.23 -16.74 -20.92
CA ILE A 12 11.77 -18.12 -20.90
C ILE A 12 10.94 -18.43 -22.15
N ALA A 13 10.00 -17.57 -22.53
CA ALA A 13 9.23 -17.74 -23.75
C ALA A 13 10.14 -17.75 -25.00
N LYS A 14 11.14 -16.87 -25.07
CA LYS A 14 12.13 -16.86 -26.17
C LYS A 14 13.04 -18.09 -26.18
N ALA A 15 13.29 -18.72 -25.02
CA ALA A 15 14.04 -19.96 -24.94
C ALA A 15 13.37 -21.13 -25.67
N GLY A 16 12.04 -21.09 -25.86
CA GLY A 16 11.31 -22.06 -26.68
C GLY A 16 11.70 -22.13 -28.17
N TYR A 17 12.50 -21.17 -28.66
CA TYR A 17 13.09 -21.24 -29.99
C TYR A 17 14.36 -22.11 -30.08
N TYR A 18 14.91 -22.52 -28.94
CA TYR A 18 16.14 -23.29 -28.86
C TYR A 18 15.89 -24.74 -28.48
N PRO A 19 16.75 -25.66 -28.89
CA PRO A 19 16.66 -27.05 -28.46
C PRO A 19 16.89 -27.19 -26.95
N THR A 20 16.17 -28.11 -26.32
CA THR A 20 16.34 -28.43 -24.91
C THR A 20 17.39 -29.52 -24.75
N LEU A 21 18.42 -29.23 -23.96
CA LEU A 21 19.45 -30.17 -23.54
C LEU A 21 19.06 -30.73 -22.15
N SER A 22 18.93 -32.04 -22.04
CA SER A 22 18.63 -32.73 -20.80
C SER A 22 19.75 -33.70 -20.40
N LEU A 23 20.07 -33.74 -19.12
CA LEU A 23 20.92 -34.78 -18.52
C LEU A 23 20.03 -35.75 -17.80
N LEU A 24 20.18 -37.03 -18.14
CA LEU A 24 19.43 -38.12 -17.54
C LEU A 24 20.39 -38.97 -16.71
N GLY A 25 20.04 -39.21 -15.48
CA GLY A 25 20.77 -40.13 -14.62
C GLY A 25 19.77 -41.05 -13.90
N GLY A 26 19.97 -42.33 -13.93
CA GLY A 26 19.11 -43.28 -13.27
C GLY A 26 19.85 -44.41 -12.61
N TYR A 27 19.23 -44.97 -11.58
CA TYR A 27 19.65 -46.20 -10.92
C TYR A 27 18.53 -47.19 -11.10
N THR A 28 18.87 -48.38 -11.67
CA THR A 28 17.92 -49.47 -11.90
C THR A 28 18.41 -50.72 -11.22
N ALA A 29 17.58 -51.27 -10.36
CA ALA A 29 17.71 -52.63 -9.83
C ALA A 29 16.55 -53.44 -10.38
N LEU A 30 16.83 -54.51 -11.13
CA LEU A 30 15.82 -55.42 -11.69
C LEU A 30 16.16 -56.85 -11.23
N ASP A 31 15.23 -57.48 -10.57
CA ASP A 31 15.30 -58.89 -10.22
C ASP A 31 14.12 -59.62 -10.87
N LEU A 32 14.41 -60.31 -11.99
CA LEU A 32 13.48 -61.19 -12.66
C LEU A 32 13.86 -62.63 -12.27
N LYS A 33 13.07 -63.21 -11.36
CA LYS A 33 13.23 -64.54 -10.82
C LYS A 33 13.57 -65.52 -11.95
N ASP A 34 14.75 -66.13 -11.85
CA ASP A 34 15.27 -67.21 -12.70
C ASP A 34 15.65 -66.90 -14.16
N ILE A 35 15.62 -65.63 -14.60
CA ILE A 35 15.97 -65.25 -15.97
C ILE A 35 17.14 -64.24 -16.01
N ILE A 36 17.06 -63.11 -15.30
CA ILE A 36 18.12 -62.10 -15.25
C ILE A 36 18.07 -61.39 -13.91
N THR A 37 19.18 -61.35 -13.19
CA THR A 37 19.36 -60.54 -11.98
C THR A 37 20.35 -59.40 -12.29
N VAL A 38 19.86 -58.17 -12.46
CA VAL A 38 20.69 -56.98 -12.52
C VAL A 38 20.65 -56.33 -11.16
N LYS A 39 21.70 -56.56 -10.35
CA LYS A 39 21.71 -56.05 -8.96
C LYS A 39 21.94 -54.51 -8.89
N TYR A 40 22.69 -53.97 -9.82
CA TYR A 40 22.99 -52.53 -9.85
C TYR A 40 23.34 -52.09 -11.28
N ALA A 41 22.51 -51.27 -11.90
CA ALA A 41 22.81 -50.60 -13.16
C ALA A 41 22.70 -49.11 -12.99
N MET A 42 23.77 -48.37 -13.23
CA MET A 42 23.78 -46.91 -13.34
C MET A 42 23.73 -46.54 -14.82
N ASN A 43 22.76 -45.73 -15.19
CA ASN A 43 22.64 -45.19 -16.54
C ASN A 43 22.79 -43.68 -16.51
N PHE A 44 23.62 -43.17 -17.40
CA PHE A 44 23.80 -41.75 -17.67
C PHE A 44 23.51 -41.51 -19.14
N GLY A 45 22.78 -40.44 -19.43
CA GLY A 45 22.44 -40.06 -20.79
C GLY A 45 22.37 -38.57 -20.96
N VAL A 46 22.64 -38.11 -22.16
CA VAL A 46 22.43 -36.74 -22.62
C VAL A 46 21.34 -36.81 -23.67
N GLY A 47 20.25 -36.10 -23.44
CA GLY A 47 19.13 -35.98 -24.39
C GLY A 47 19.12 -34.59 -25.02
N LEU A 48 18.92 -34.52 -26.33
CA LEU A 48 18.65 -33.33 -27.12
C LEU A 48 17.25 -33.43 -27.70
N SER A 49 16.36 -32.52 -27.31
CA SER A 49 14.99 -32.44 -27.83
C SER A 49 14.74 -31.11 -28.53
N TYR A 50 14.15 -31.17 -29.71
CA TYR A 50 13.80 -30.00 -30.48
C TYR A 50 12.41 -30.13 -31.11
N ASP A 51 11.47 -29.28 -30.67
CA ASP A 51 10.09 -29.30 -31.15
C ASP A 51 9.92 -28.29 -32.32
N LEU A 52 9.96 -28.82 -33.53
CA LEU A 52 9.78 -28.03 -34.74
C LEU A 52 8.36 -27.44 -34.88
N SER A 53 7.34 -28.12 -34.31
CA SER A 53 5.95 -27.66 -34.36
C SER A 53 5.72 -26.53 -33.36
N GLY A 54 6.44 -26.59 -32.25
CA GLY A 54 6.42 -25.57 -31.20
C GLY A 54 6.95 -24.21 -31.68
N ILE A 55 7.91 -24.18 -32.57
CA ILE A 55 8.50 -22.92 -33.10
C ILE A 55 7.43 -22.02 -33.74
N LEU A 56 6.51 -22.57 -34.51
CA LEU A 56 5.44 -21.81 -35.14
C LEU A 56 4.46 -21.21 -34.11
N LYS A 57 4.23 -21.91 -33.01
CA LYS A 57 3.36 -21.45 -31.92
C LYS A 57 4.10 -20.54 -30.92
N ASN A 58 5.42 -20.64 -30.86
CA ASN A 58 6.23 -19.93 -29.87
C ASN A 58 6.15 -18.39 -30.02
N ASN A 59 5.94 -17.89 -31.25
CA ASN A 59 5.71 -16.47 -31.47
C ASN A 59 4.50 -15.93 -30.70
N SER A 60 3.43 -16.73 -30.59
CA SER A 60 2.24 -16.36 -29.77
C SER A 60 2.56 -16.34 -28.28
N HIS A 61 3.34 -17.30 -27.80
CA HIS A 61 3.78 -17.33 -26.38
C HIS A 61 4.70 -16.17 -26.04
N VAL A 62 5.60 -15.78 -26.95
CA VAL A 62 6.45 -14.58 -26.75
C VAL A 62 5.60 -13.32 -26.70
N LYS A 63 4.66 -13.13 -27.64
CA LYS A 63 3.75 -11.98 -27.64
C LYS A 63 2.88 -11.93 -26.39
N GLU A 64 2.40 -13.06 -25.92
CA GLU A 64 1.65 -13.16 -24.67
C GLU A 64 2.50 -12.72 -23.47
N ALA A 65 3.75 -13.20 -23.37
CA ALA A 65 4.67 -12.80 -22.31
C ALA A 65 5.02 -11.30 -22.37
N GLU A 66 5.21 -10.75 -23.59
CA GLU A 66 5.45 -9.31 -23.80
C GLU A 66 4.22 -8.47 -23.41
N SER A 67 3.01 -8.93 -23.75
CA SER A 67 1.77 -8.25 -23.35
C SER A 67 1.58 -8.25 -21.83
N LYS A 68 1.85 -9.38 -21.16
CA LYS A 68 1.83 -9.46 -19.69
C LYS A 68 2.89 -8.56 -19.04
N ALA A 69 4.06 -8.45 -19.62
CA ALA A 69 5.10 -7.53 -19.13
C ALA A 69 4.68 -6.05 -19.28
N MET A 70 4.01 -5.70 -20.38
CA MET A 70 3.44 -4.38 -20.59
C MET A 70 2.34 -4.07 -19.56
N GLU A 71 1.46 -5.04 -19.28
CA GLU A 71 0.42 -4.92 -18.24
C GLU A 71 1.02 -4.65 -16.86
N VAL A 72 2.05 -5.39 -16.46
CA VAL A 72 2.78 -5.18 -15.21
C VAL A 72 3.38 -3.77 -15.15
N LYS A 73 4.03 -3.32 -16.24
CA LYS A 73 4.62 -1.98 -16.34
C LYS A 73 3.56 -0.88 -16.21
N ASN A 74 2.42 -1.03 -16.88
CA ASN A 74 1.32 -0.06 -16.79
C ASN A 74 0.69 -0.05 -15.41
N SER A 75 0.54 -1.22 -14.77
CA SER A 75 0.04 -1.33 -13.40
C SER A 75 0.98 -0.65 -12.39
N GLU A 76 2.29 -0.76 -12.59
CA GLU A 76 3.30 -0.06 -11.77
C GLU A 76 3.20 1.46 -11.93
N ALA A 77 3.03 1.95 -13.16
CA ALA A 77 2.85 3.38 -13.44
C ALA A 77 1.57 3.91 -12.76
N LEU A 78 0.45 3.20 -12.92
CA LEU A 78 -0.81 3.56 -12.25
C LEU A 78 -0.71 3.56 -10.73
N LEU A 79 0.00 2.59 -10.15
CA LEU A 79 0.24 2.54 -8.71
C LEU A 79 1.08 3.73 -8.24
N SER A 80 2.14 4.06 -8.99
CA SER A 80 2.99 5.23 -8.72
C SER A 80 2.18 6.53 -8.71
N ASP A 81 1.32 6.72 -9.72
CA ASP A 81 0.50 7.92 -9.81
C ASP A 81 -0.55 7.98 -8.70
N ARG A 82 -1.15 6.82 -8.34
CA ARG A 82 -2.07 6.73 -7.19
C ARG A 82 -1.39 7.16 -5.89
N ILE A 83 -0.17 6.65 -5.63
CA ILE A 83 0.60 7.02 -4.43
C ILE A 83 0.87 8.52 -4.41
N LYS A 84 1.27 9.14 -5.54
CA LYS A 84 1.50 10.59 -5.60
C LYS A 84 0.26 11.39 -5.26
N VAL A 85 -0.90 11.01 -5.82
CA VAL A 85 -2.19 11.66 -5.53
C VAL A 85 -2.58 11.49 -4.06
N GLU A 86 -2.36 10.30 -3.49
CA GLU A 86 -2.69 10.02 -2.10
C GLU A 86 -1.79 10.82 -1.13
N VAL A 87 -0.49 10.93 -1.41
CA VAL A 87 0.43 11.78 -0.63
C VAL A 87 0.01 13.24 -0.73
N GLN A 88 -0.28 13.75 -1.95
CA GLN A 88 -0.72 15.13 -2.14
C GLN A 88 -1.99 15.43 -1.35
N LYS A 89 -2.98 14.54 -1.42
CA LYS A 89 -4.21 14.66 -0.65
C LYS A 89 -3.96 14.68 0.85
N SER A 90 -3.06 13.82 1.35
CA SER A 90 -2.74 13.79 2.78
C SER A 90 -2.06 15.07 3.27
N ILE A 91 -1.26 15.73 2.41
CA ILE A 91 -0.66 17.04 2.72
C ILE A 91 -1.77 18.08 2.83
N GLU A 92 -2.68 18.13 1.85
CA GLU A 92 -3.80 19.08 1.83
C GLU A 92 -4.74 18.87 3.03
N ASP A 93 -5.04 17.62 3.38
CA ASP A 93 -5.85 17.27 4.56
C ASP A 93 -5.18 17.72 5.87
N TYR A 94 -3.84 17.60 5.97
CA TYR A 94 -3.09 18.05 7.13
C TYR A 94 -3.10 19.56 7.25
N ASP A 95 -2.83 20.28 6.16
CA ASP A 95 -2.87 21.75 6.12
C ASP A 95 -4.28 22.28 6.43
N LEU A 96 -5.32 21.61 5.91
CA LEU A 96 -6.70 21.94 6.22
C LEU A 96 -7.00 21.79 7.73
N ALA A 97 -6.53 20.71 8.34
CA ALA A 97 -6.73 20.46 9.77
C ALA A 97 -6.06 21.54 10.64
N ILE A 98 -4.88 22.03 10.24
CA ILE A 98 -4.19 23.14 10.91
C ILE A 98 -5.04 24.41 10.80
N ASN A 99 -5.47 24.77 9.59
CA ASN A 99 -6.26 25.97 9.35
C ASN A 99 -7.61 25.94 10.10
N GLN A 100 -8.28 24.78 10.11
CA GLN A 100 -9.51 24.59 10.89
C GLN A 100 -9.28 24.75 12.38
N SER A 101 -8.14 24.30 12.92
CA SER A 101 -7.82 24.46 14.34
C SER A 101 -7.67 25.93 14.74
N VAL A 102 -7.08 26.74 13.87
CA VAL A 102 -6.99 28.21 14.09
C VAL A 102 -8.39 28.82 14.19
N VAL A 103 -9.28 28.47 13.26
CA VAL A 103 -10.67 28.95 13.27
C VAL A 103 -11.41 28.54 14.54
N TYR A 104 -11.22 27.28 15.02
CA TYR A 104 -11.84 26.85 16.28
C TYR A 104 -11.25 27.55 17.52
N GLU A 105 -9.95 27.90 17.49
CA GLU A 105 -9.36 28.70 18.59
C GLU A 105 -9.92 30.12 18.62
N GLU A 106 -10.11 30.76 17.46
CA GLU A 106 -10.77 32.07 17.38
C GLU A 106 -12.23 32.01 17.82
N ALA A 107 -12.97 30.98 17.39
CA ALA A 107 -14.35 30.75 17.83
C ALA A 107 -14.45 30.54 19.34
N LEU A 108 -13.49 29.81 19.95
CA LEU A 108 -13.42 29.66 21.39
C LEU A 108 -13.20 30.99 22.11
N GLN A 109 -12.34 31.86 21.61
CA GLN A 109 -12.10 33.18 22.20
C GLN A 109 -13.38 34.03 22.14
N GLN A 110 -14.10 34.02 21.00
CA GLN A 110 -15.36 34.74 20.84
C GLN A 110 -16.45 34.20 21.77
N ALA A 111 -16.60 32.87 21.86
CA ALA A 111 -17.59 32.26 22.76
C ALA A 111 -17.27 32.52 24.24
N ALA A 112 -15.99 32.51 24.62
CA ALA A 112 -15.56 32.84 25.98
C ALA A 112 -15.87 34.30 26.35
N GLU A 113 -15.65 35.25 25.43
CA GLU A 113 -15.98 36.65 25.65
C GLU A 113 -17.49 36.87 25.68
N ASN A 114 -18.26 36.23 24.81
CA ASN A 114 -19.72 36.25 24.86
C ASN A 114 -20.25 35.77 26.22
N TYR A 115 -19.77 34.60 26.67
CA TYR A 115 -20.14 34.07 27.97
C TYR A 115 -19.81 35.07 29.10
N ARG A 116 -18.64 35.67 29.09
CA ARG A 116 -18.24 36.67 30.08
C ARG A 116 -19.19 37.86 30.10
N LEU A 117 -19.56 38.41 28.93
CA LEU A 117 -20.46 39.55 28.81
C LEU A 117 -21.89 39.22 29.28
N VAL A 118 -22.40 38.02 28.89
CA VAL A 118 -23.75 37.58 29.30
C VAL A 118 -23.77 37.35 30.82
N LYS A 119 -22.72 36.74 31.37
CA LYS A 119 -22.59 36.56 32.80
C LYS A 119 -22.56 37.88 33.57
N ASP A 120 -21.80 38.88 33.10
CA ASP A 120 -21.76 40.22 33.69
C ASP A 120 -23.15 40.87 33.65
N LYS A 121 -23.92 40.74 32.55
CA LYS A 121 -25.31 41.20 32.47
C LYS A 121 -26.23 40.50 33.46
N PHE A 122 -26.11 39.15 33.54
CA PHE A 122 -26.91 38.33 34.44
C PHE A 122 -26.65 38.72 35.92
N ASP A 123 -25.40 38.88 36.33
CA ASP A 123 -25.00 39.28 37.66
C ASP A 123 -25.53 40.67 38.05
N ASN A 124 -25.78 41.55 37.04
CA ASN A 124 -26.38 42.88 37.23
C ASN A 124 -27.92 42.89 37.01
N GLY A 125 -28.56 41.70 36.82
CA GLY A 125 -30.02 41.62 36.63
C GLY A 125 -30.52 42.09 35.26
N LEU A 126 -29.62 42.16 34.25
CA LEU A 126 -29.90 42.66 32.86
C LEU A 126 -30.06 41.56 31.82
N SER A 127 -29.94 40.27 32.21
CA SER A 127 -30.11 39.10 31.37
C SER A 127 -30.79 38.01 32.18
N ASP A 128 -31.46 37.07 31.52
CA ASP A 128 -32.13 35.96 32.17
C ASP A 128 -31.24 34.69 32.25
N THR A 129 -31.74 33.67 32.95
CA THR A 129 -31.01 32.40 33.16
C THR A 129 -30.86 31.64 31.83
N ASN A 130 -31.78 31.78 30.90
CA ASN A 130 -31.73 31.07 29.63
C ASN A 130 -30.56 31.59 28.76
N ASP A 131 -30.41 32.95 28.73
CA ASP A 131 -29.29 33.58 28.03
C ASP A 131 -27.94 33.11 28.54
N LEU A 132 -27.82 33.03 29.91
CA LEU A 132 -26.56 32.59 30.53
C LEU A 132 -26.26 31.10 30.24
N VAL A 133 -27.27 30.24 30.31
CA VAL A 133 -27.11 28.80 29.96
C VAL A 133 -26.78 28.62 28.51
N GLU A 134 -27.42 29.35 27.60
CA GLU A 134 -27.11 29.30 26.15
C GLU A 134 -25.64 29.70 25.89
N ALA A 135 -25.18 30.81 26.45
CA ALA A 135 -23.80 31.25 26.31
C ALA A 135 -22.78 30.28 26.92
N ASP A 136 -23.12 29.61 28.03
CA ASP A 136 -22.26 28.59 28.65
C ASP A 136 -22.16 27.34 27.76
N VAL A 137 -23.29 26.89 27.18
CA VAL A 137 -23.32 25.75 26.25
C VAL A 137 -22.50 26.04 24.99
N GLU A 138 -22.65 27.25 24.42
CA GLU A 138 -21.83 27.66 23.25
C GLU A 138 -20.33 27.66 23.58
N HIS A 139 -19.96 28.22 24.74
CA HIS A 139 -18.57 28.24 25.19
C HIS A 139 -18.01 26.83 25.41
N LEU A 140 -18.81 25.93 26.02
CA LEU A 140 -18.43 24.53 26.21
C LEU A 140 -18.25 23.80 24.87
N ASN A 141 -19.19 23.99 23.95
CA ASN A 141 -19.09 23.42 22.59
C ASN A 141 -17.82 23.89 21.85
N ALA A 142 -17.52 25.18 21.93
CA ALA A 142 -16.28 25.73 21.32
C ALA A 142 -15.02 25.11 21.94
N LYS A 143 -14.98 24.87 23.27
CA LYS A 143 -13.88 24.15 23.94
C LYS A 143 -13.73 22.74 23.41
N ILE A 144 -14.83 22.00 23.28
CA ILE A 144 -14.82 20.64 22.77
C ILE A 144 -14.30 20.61 21.31
N GLN A 145 -14.81 21.50 20.46
CA GLN A 145 -14.38 21.56 19.06
C GLN A 145 -12.89 21.90 18.94
N THR A 146 -12.38 22.82 19.75
CA THR A 146 -10.94 23.16 19.79
C THR A 146 -10.10 21.96 20.25
N ALA A 147 -10.54 21.21 21.25
CA ALA A 147 -9.83 20.02 21.70
C ALA A 147 -9.82 18.91 20.60
N LEU A 148 -10.95 18.69 19.94
CA LEU A 148 -11.07 17.71 18.85
C LEU A 148 -10.22 18.14 17.63
N SER A 149 -10.19 19.42 17.27
CA SER A 149 -9.37 19.88 16.16
C SER A 149 -7.88 19.63 16.38
N LYS A 150 -7.38 19.80 17.60
CA LYS A 150 -5.98 19.47 17.95
C LYS A 150 -5.69 17.98 17.84
N ALA A 151 -6.63 17.13 18.23
CA ALA A 151 -6.50 15.68 18.04
C ALA A 151 -6.53 15.30 16.54
N THR A 152 -7.35 15.99 15.74
CA THR A 152 -7.43 15.78 14.30
C THR A 152 -6.11 16.15 13.59
N ILE A 153 -5.43 17.21 14.00
CA ILE A 153 -4.10 17.57 13.45
C ILE A 153 -3.12 16.40 13.66
N ILE A 154 -3.08 15.85 14.87
CA ILE A 154 -2.20 14.72 15.19
C ILE A 154 -2.55 13.51 14.34
N GLN A 155 -3.83 13.19 14.20
CA GLN A 155 -4.29 12.09 13.35
C GLN A 155 -3.84 12.29 11.90
N LYS A 156 -4.08 13.49 11.31
CA LYS A 156 -3.71 13.79 9.92
C LYS A 156 -2.20 13.79 9.71
N TYR A 157 -1.42 14.19 10.69
CA TYR A 157 0.04 14.06 10.66
C TYR A 157 0.49 12.60 10.54
N TYR A 158 -0.09 11.69 11.33
CA TYR A 158 0.25 10.27 11.26
C TYR A 158 -0.28 9.59 9.99
N GLU A 159 -1.43 10.03 9.45
CA GLU A 159 -1.91 9.59 8.14
C GLU A 159 -0.91 9.96 7.04
N LEU A 160 -0.40 11.19 7.05
CA LEU A 160 0.63 11.66 6.11
C LEU A 160 1.93 10.83 6.23
N LEU A 161 2.41 10.56 7.43
CA LEU A 161 3.58 9.70 7.65
C LEU A 161 3.35 8.27 7.14
N SER A 162 2.14 7.75 7.31
CA SER A 162 1.76 6.42 6.83
C SER A 162 1.80 6.33 5.30
N VAL A 163 1.16 7.27 4.61
CA VAL A 163 1.08 7.30 3.14
C VAL A 163 2.44 7.59 2.50
N SER A 164 3.26 8.44 3.14
CA SER A 164 4.63 8.72 2.67
C SER A 164 5.64 7.61 2.99
N GLY A 165 5.23 6.55 3.71
CA GLY A 165 6.10 5.44 4.11
C GLY A 165 7.10 5.78 5.22
N GLN A 166 6.93 6.91 5.91
CA GLN A 166 7.83 7.37 6.97
C GLN A 166 7.40 6.94 8.37
N LEU A 167 6.22 6.32 8.51
CA LEU A 167 5.66 5.93 9.80
C LEU A 167 6.59 4.99 10.60
N SER A 168 7.19 4.00 9.94
CA SER A 168 8.10 3.05 10.60
C SER A 168 9.38 3.71 11.11
N GLN A 169 9.84 4.77 10.46
CA GLN A 169 11.02 5.53 10.89
C GLN A 169 10.70 6.41 12.10
N SER A 170 9.52 7.03 12.14
CA SER A 170 9.10 7.90 13.24
C SER A 170 8.92 7.14 14.56
N PHE A 171 8.53 5.86 14.50
CA PHE A 171 8.39 5.00 15.69
C PHE A 171 9.61 4.12 15.98
N ASN A 172 10.71 4.25 15.22
CA ASN A 172 11.92 3.43 15.39
C ASN A 172 11.69 1.92 15.22
N LEU A 173 10.62 1.53 14.45
CA LEU A 173 10.22 0.15 14.24
C LEU A 173 11.06 -0.59 13.18
N SER A 174 12.10 0.04 12.65
CA SER A 174 12.97 -0.54 11.60
C SER A 174 13.95 -1.61 12.11
N LYS A 175 13.81 -2.06 13.36
CA LYS A 175 14.70 -3.04 14.01
C LYS A 175 14.03 -4.35 14.43
N ILE A 176 12.83 -4.67 13.89
CA ILE A 176 12.19 -5.98 14.09
C ILE A 176 12.20 -6.76 12.79
#